data_10d7bb289e9a555e60061c25d5ee47d3
#
_entry.id   10d7bb289e9a555e60061c25d5ee47d3
#
_cell.length_a   1.000
_cell.length_b   1.000
_cell.length_c   1.000
_cell.angle_alpha   90.00
_cell.angle_beta   90.00
_cell.angle_gamma   90.00
#
_symmetry.space_group_name_H-M   'P 1'
#
loop_
_entity.id
_entity.type
_entity.pdbx_description
1 polymer ?
#
loop_
_entity_poly.entity_id
_entity_poly.type
_entity_poly.pdbx_seq_one_letter_code
_entity_poly.pdbx_strand_id
1 'polypeptide(L)'
;MKLPMTVRALTRDVNSDKARELARLGAEVVAADVHDGESLKRAFAGAAGVFCVTFFWSHFSPEKEFAEAEAMAKAAKSAGVPHVIWSTLEDTRRWVPLSDNRMPTLMGKYKVPHFDAKGEADQVFRQLGVPTTFLLTSFYWDNLIHF
;
A
#
# COMPACT_ATOMS: atom_id res chain seq x y z
N MET A 1 13.91 17.07 -17.64
CA MET A 1 14.98 16.12 -17.24
C MET A 1 14.33 14.73 -17.19
N LYS A 2 14.73 13.82 -18.07
CA LYS A 2 14.21 12.43 -18.04
C LYS A 2 14.86 11.72 -16.86
N LEU A 3 14.09 11.20 -15.93
CA LEU A 3 14.62 10.37 -14.84
C LEU A 3 15.27 9.12 -15.46
N PRO A 4 16.45 8.69 -14.98
CA PRO A 4 17.15 7.51 -15.51
C PRO A 4 16.46 6.18 -15.10
N MET A 5 15.21 6.21 -14.67
CA MET A 5 14.43 5.07 -14.23
C MET A 5 13.17 4.90 -15.08
N THR A 6 12.85 3.66 -15.40
CA THR A 6 11.55 3.29 -15.96
C THR A 6 10.57 3.05 -14.81
N VAL A 7 9.41 3.68 -14.87
CA VAL A 7 8.32 3.44 -13.93
C VAL A 7 7.47 2.30 -14.44
N ARG A 8 7.26 1.26 -13.63
CA ARG A 8 6.31 0.19 -13.90
C ARG A 8 5.03 0.44 -13.11
N ALA A 9 3.92 0.62 -13.82
CA ALA A 9 2.60 0.85 -13.24
C ALA A 9 1.79 -0.46 -13.25
N LEU A 10 1.34 -0.90 -12.09
CA LEU A 10 0.58 -2.14 -11.93
C LEU A 10 -0.90 -1.85 -11.93
N THR A 11 -1.66 -2.63 -12.70
CA THR A 11 -3.12 -2.54 -12.80
C THR A 11 -3.74 -3.90 -13.10
N ARG A 12 -5.00 -4.09 -12.70
CA ARG A 12 -5.77 -5.29 -13.09
C ARG A 12 -6.22 -5.24 -14.56
N ASP A 13 -6.44 -4.03 -15.09
CA ASP A 13 -6.85 -3.82 -16.48
C ASP A 13 -5.87 -2.89 -17.21
N VAL A 14 -5.01 -3.49 -18.02
CA VAL A 14 -4.01 -2.77 -18.84
C VAL A 14 -4.65 -2.00 -20.00
N ASN A 15 -5.92 -2.26 -20.31
CA ASN A 15 -6.64 -1.62 -21.39
C ASN A 15 -7.51 -0.45 -20.93
N SER A 16 -7.54 -0.16 -19.63
CA SER A 16 -8.29 0.98 -19.09
C SER A 16 -7.73 2.31 -19.60
N ASP A 17 -8.55 3.36 -19.63
CA ASP A 17 -8.12 4.70 -20.04
C ASP A 17 -6.96 5.22 -19.19
N LYS A 18 -7.01 5.00 -17.87
CA LYS A 18 -5.93 5.37 -16.95
C LYS A 18 -4.63 4.62 -17.26
N ALA A 19 -4.71 3.34 -17.58
CA ALA A 19 -3.55 2.54 -17.97
C ALA A 19 -2.91 3.06 -19.27
N ARG A 20 -3.74 3.36 -20.27
CA ARG A 20 -3.30 3.97 -21.53
C ARG A 20 -2.66 5.35 -21.34
N GLU A 21 -3.19 6.15 -20.43
CA GLU A 21 -2.61 7.44 -20.09
C GLU A 21 -1.23 7.29 -19.47
N LEU A 22 -1.07 6.39 -18.48
CA LEU A 22 0.23 6.11 -17.86
C LEU A 22 1.26 5.61 -18.89
N ALA A 23 0.84 4.76 -19.83
CA ALA A 23 1.70 4.32 -20.93
C ALA A 23 2.16 5.49 -21.82
N ARG A 24 1.26 6.44 -22.14
CA ARG A 24 1.63 7.65 -22.90
C ARG A 24 2.62 8.53 -22.16
N LEU A 25 2.57 8.53 -20.83
CA LEU A 25 3.55 9.24 -19.98
C LEU A 25 4.90 8.49 -19.86
N GLY A 26 5.02 7.31 -20.47
CA GLY A 26 6.25 6.55 -20.54
C GLY A 26 6.39 5.46 -19.47
N ALA A 27 5.31 5.12 -18.76
CA ALA A 27 5.32 3.98 -17.84
C ALA A 27 5.16 2.65 -18.59
N GLU A 28 5.85 1.62 -18.10
CA GLU A 28 5.57 0.22 -18.43
C GLU A 28 4.32 -0.22 -17.67
N VAL A 29 3.21 -0.46 -18.36
CA VAL A 29 1.97 -0.91 -17.70
C VAL A 29 1.93 -2.44 -17.67
N VAL A 30 1.79 -3.02 -16.48
CA VAL A 30 1.83 -4.47 -16.24
C VAL A 30 0.57 -4.92 -15.52
N ALA A 31 -0.01 -6.03 -16.00
CA ALA A 31 -1.15 -6.66 -15.33
C ALA A 31 -0.70 -7.34 -14.03
N ALA A 32 -1.29 -6.93 -12.92
CA ALA A 32 -1.10 -7.57 -11.62
C ALA A 32 -2.33 -7.34 -10.73
N ASP A 33 -2.61 -8.30 -9.87
CA ASP A 33 -3.66 -8.22 -8.85
C ASP A 33 -3.04 -8.42 -7.46
N VAL A 34 -3.41 -7.57 -6.52
CA VAL A 34 -2.92 -7.67 -5.13
C VAL A 34 -3.35 -8.98 -4.46
N HIS A 35 -4.42 -9.60 -4.94
CA HIS A 35 -4.91 -10.90 -4.47
C HIS A 35 -4.25 -12.11 -5.18
N ASP A 36 -3.41 -11.87 -6.19
CA ASP A 36 -2.59 -12.89 -6.88
C ASP A 36 -1.11 -12.63 -6.60
N GLY A 37 -0.59 -13.29 -5.56
CA GLY A 37 0.81 -13.15 -5.13
C GLY A 37 1.82 -13.52 -6.22
N GLU A 38 1.51 -14.45 -7.13
CA GLU A 38 2.40 -14.79 -8.24
C GLU A 38 2.41 -13.69 -9.31
N SER A 39 1.29 -13.01 -9.56
CA SER A 39 1.25 -11.84 -10.45
C SER A 39 2.08 -10.69 -9.87
N LEU A 40 1.95 -10.42 -8.58
CA LEU A 40 2.76 -9.41 -7.89
C LEU A 40 4.25 -9.74 -7.95
N LYS A 41 4.63 -10.97 -7.67
CA LYS A 41 6.03 -11.42 -7.72
C LYS A 41 6.64 -11.22 -9.11
N ARG A 42 5.91 -11.61 -10.17
CA ARG A 42 6.34 -11.35 -11.55
C ARG A 42 6.47 -9.87 -11.85
N ALA A 43 5.50 -9.06 -11.40
CA ALA A 43 5.51 -7.62 -11.61
C ALA A 43 6.64 -6.91 -10.85
N PHE A 44 7.07 -7.43 -9.71
CA PHE A 44 8.16 -6.88 -8.90
C PHE A 44 9.55 -7.38 -9.35
N ALA A 45 9.62 -8.44 -10.15
CA ALA A 45 10.88 -9.02 -10.58
C ALA A 45 11.78 -7.98 -11.29
N GLY A 46 13.04 -7.87 -10.83
CA GLY A 46 14.03 -6.95 -11.38
C GLY A 46 13.78 -5.46 -11.07
N ALA A 47 12.81 -5.13 -10.24
CA ALA A 47 12.59 -3.76 -9.81
C ALA A 47 13.70 -3.28 -8.87
N ALA A 48 14.23 -2.08 -9.10
CA ALA A 48 15.18 -1.44 -8.19
C ALA A 48 14.54 -0.94 -6.90
N GLY A 49 13.22 -0.77 -6.90
CA GLY A 49 12.42 -0.44 -5.74
C GLY A 49 10.93 -0.56 -6.07
N VAL A 50 10.10 -0.70 -5.04
CA VAL A 50 8.64 -0.82 -5.17
C VAL A 50 7.96 0.15 -4.23
N PHE A 51 6.97 0.88 -4.74
CA PHE A 51 6.04 1.67 -3.94
C PHE A 51 4.78 0.85 -3.68
N CYS A 52 4.55 0.47 -2.43
CA CYS A 52 3.39 -0.28 -2.01
C CYS A 52 2.35 0.66 -1.39
N VAL A 53 1.12 0.59 -1.88
CA VAL A 53 -0.02 1.34 -1.36
C VAL A 53 -1.28 0.50 -1.49
N THR A 54 -2.10 0.49 -0.46
CA THR A 54 -3.42 -0.13 -0.42
C THR A 54 -4.50 0.95 -0.51
N PHE A 55 -5.72 0.56 -0.89
CA PHE A 55 -6.82 1.50 -1.03
C PHE A 55 -8.04 1.03 -0.22
N PHE A 56 -8.03 1.32 1.07
CA PHE A 56 -9.06 0.96 2.05
C PHE A 56 -10.50 1.23 1.57
N TRP A 57 -10.70 2.37 0.90
CA TRP A 57 -12.02 2.84 0.48
C TRP A 57 -12.68 1.99 -0.61
N SER A 58 -11.95 1.04 -1.21
CA SER A 58 -12.53 0.09 -2.17
C SER A 58 -13.32 -1.05 -1.49
N HIS A 59 -13.04 -1.33 -0.23
CA HIS A 59 -13.61 -2.48 0.48
C HIS A 59 -14.02 -2.23 1.94
N PHE A 60 -13.58 -1.11 2.56
CA PHE A 60 -13.89 -0.72 3.93
C PHE A 60 -13.60 -1.80 4.99
N SER A 61 -12.60 -2.66 4.75
CA SER A 61 -12.24 -3.77 5.65
C SER A 61 -10.78 -3.67 6.08
N PRO A 62 -10.52 -3.48 7.39
CA PRO A 62 -9.17 -3.51 7.94
C PRO A 62 -8.44 -4.83 7.69
N GLU A 63 -9.17 -5.95 7.70
CA GLU A 63 -8.62 -7.28 7.46
C GLU A 63 -8.13 -7.42 6.01
N LYS A 64 -8.88 -6.90 5.04
CA LYS A 64 -8.44 -6.87 3.63
C LYS A 64 -7.26 -5.95 3.44
N GLU A 65 -7.29 -4.76 4.05
CA GLU A 65 -6.17 -3.81 4.03
C GLU A 65 -4.88 -4.45 4.51
N PHE A 66 -4.95 -5.18 5.63
CA PHE A 66 -3.82 -5.92 6.17
C PHE A 66 -3.36 -7.04 5.22
N ALA A 67 -4.30 -7.84 4.69
CA ALA A 67 -3.99 -8.94 3.78
C ALA A 67 -3.35 -8.47 2.47
N GLU A 68 -3.79 -7.34 1.92
CA GLU A 68 -3.19 -6.72 0.74
C GLU A 68 -1.76 -6.25 1.00
N ALA A 69 -1.52 -5.60 2.15
CA ALA A 69 -0.18 -5.20 2.57
C ALA A 69 0.74 -6.41 2.75
N GLU A 70 0.23 -7.47 3.37
CA GLU A 70 0.96 -8.73 3.56
C GLU A 70 1.31 -9.39 2.21
N ALA A 71 0.39 -9.43 1.26
CA ALA A 71 0.62 -9.98 -0.07
C ALA A 71 1.74 -9.22 -0.80
N MET A 72 1.71 -7.89 -0.76
CA MET A 72 2.77 -7.05 -1.35
C MET A 72 4.12 -7.27 -0.67
N ALA A 73 4.16 -7.35 0.67
CA ALA A 73 5.40 -7.58 1.41
C ALA A 73 6.01 -8.96 1.07
N LYS A 74 5.18 -10.01 1.02
CA LYS A 74 5.61 -11.38 0.62
C LYS A 74 6.11 -11.42 -0.82
N ALA A 75 5.42 -10.74 -1.74
CA ALA A 75 5.83 -10.66 -3.14
C ALA A 75 7.16 -9.91 -3.29
N ALA A 76 7.35 -8.80 -2.59
CA ALA A 76 8.60 -8.04 -2.60
C ALA A 76 9.77 -8.88 -2.06
N LYS A 77 9.55 -9.60 -0.95
CA LYS A 77 10.55 -10.53 -0.40
C LYS A 77 10.90 -11.62 -1.41
N SER A 78 9.90 -12.26 -1.99
CA SER A 78 10.10 -13.37 -2.94
C SER A 78 10.75 -12.93 -4.25
N ALA A 79 10.51 -11.70 -4.68
CA ALA A 79 11.14 -11.12 -5.87
C ALA A 79 12.55 -10.54 -5.59
N GLY A 80 13.00 -10.54 -4.33
CA GLY A 80 14.30 -9.99 -3.94
C GLY A 80 14.40 -8.48 -4.14
N VAL A 81 13.29 -7.75 -3.97
CA VAL A 81 13.26 -6.28 -4.12
C VAL A 81 14.21 -5.63 -3.12
N PRO A 82 15.19 -4.84 -3.57
CA PRO A 82 16.18 -4.27 -2.67
C PRO A 82 15.67 -3.13 -1.78
N HIS A 83 14.55 -2.49 -2.17
CA HIS A 83 13.93 -1.43 -1.39
C HIS A 83 12.43 -1.31 -1.63
N VAL A 84 11.66 -1.17 -0.55
CA VAL A 84 10.22 -0.91 -0.60
C VAL A 84 9.93 0.42 0.08
N ILE A 85 9.04 1.20 -0.50
CA ILE A 85 8.37 2.31 0.17
C ILE A 85 6.95 1.85 0.45
N TRP A 86 6.61 1.71 1.71
CA TRP A 86 5.26 1.35 2.16
C TRP A 86 4.50 2.60 2.61
N SER A 87 3.41 2.92 1.92
CA SER A 87 2.50 4.02 2.27
C SER A 87 1.64 3.60 3.45
N THR A 88 2.07 3.99 4.63
CA THR A 88 1.48 3.63 5.92
C THR A 88 0.83 4.81 6.63
N LEU A 89 0.23 4.52 7.77
CA LEU A 89 -0.36 5.48 8.70
C LEU A 89 -0.03 5.06 10.14
N GLU A 90 -0.20 5.97 11.09
CA GLU A 90 -0.03 5.65 12.51
C GLU A 90 -1.12 4.71 13.00
N ASP A 91 -0.74 3.71 13.80
CA ASP A 91 -1.71 2.97 14.61
C ASP A 91 -2.21 3.88 15.73
N THR A 92 -3.42 4.40 15.57
CA THR A 92 -3.99 5.40 16.47
C THR A 92 -4.26 4.88 17.88
N ARG A 93 -4.32 3.55 18.05
CA ARG A 93 -4.51 2.88 19.36
C ARG A 93 -3.33 3.11 20.31
N ARG A 94 -2.16 3.50 19.78
CA ARG A 94 -1.00 3.91 20.60
C ARG A 94 -1.25 5.20 21.36
N TRP A 95 -2.09 6.08 20.83
CA TRP A 95 -2.40 7.40 21.38
C TRP A 95 -3.75 7.43 22.06
N VAL A 96 -4.72 6.69 21.52
CA VAL A 96 -6.07 6.55 22.05
C VAL A 96 -6.36 5.05 22.24
N PRO A 97 -5.99 4.47 23.40
CA PRO A 97 -6.21 3.06 23.68
C PRO A 97 -7.69 2.67 23.59
N LEU A 98 -7.98 1.40 23.37
CA LEU A 98 -9.36 0.92 23.24
C LEU A 98 -10.24 1.22 24.48
N SER A 99 -9.62 1.34 25.65
CA SER A 99 -10.27 1.73 26.91
C SER A 99 -10.61 3.23 26.99
N ASP A 100 -10.10 4.06 26.10
CA ASP A 100 -10.33 5.50 26.10
C ASP A 100 -11.61 5.82 25.32
N ASN A 101 -12.60 6.35 26.03
CA ASN A 101 -13.93 6.66 25.48
C ASN A 101 -14.04 8.03 24.79
N ARG A 102 -12.94 8.80 24.68
CA ARG A 102 -12.93 10.06 23.90
C ARG A 102 -13.17 9.83 22.42
N MET A 103 -12.83 8.64 21.93
CA MET A 103 -13.17 8.17 20.58
C MET A 103 -13.89 6.82 20.66
N PRO A 104 -14.93 6.59 19.84
CA PRO A 104 -15.60 5.30 19.81
C PRO A 104 -14.62 4.20 19.34
N THR A 105 -14.81 2.98 19.86
CA THR A 105 -14.16 1.79 19.32
C THR A 105 -15.02 1.24 18.19
N LEU A 106 -14.44 1.18 17.00
CA LEU A 106 -15.12 0.69 15.80
C LEU A 106 -14.74 -0.78 15.54
N MET A 107 -15.67 -1.55 15.00
CA MET A 107 -15.47 -2.99 14.67
C MET A 107 -14.86 -3.79 15.85
N GLY A 108 -15.12 -3.37 17.10
CA GLY A 108 -14.64 -4.02 18.32
C GLY A 108 -13.15 -3.85 18.65
N LYS A 109 -12.30 -3.35 17.75
CA LYS A 109 -10.85 -3.34 17.94
C LYS A 109 -10.09 -2.17 17.29
N TYR A 110 -10.77 -1.23 16.66
CA TYR A 110 -10.14 -0.11 15.99
C TYR A 110 -10.62 1.24 16.54
N LYS A 111 -9.75 2.24 16.53
CA LYS A 111 -10.11 3.63 16.75
C LYS A 111 -10.31 4.35 15.40
N VAL A 112 -9.37 4.19 14.49
CA VAL A 112 -9.49 4.65 13.10
C VAL A 112 -9.12 3.47 12.19
N PRO A 113 -10.10 2.69 11.68
CA PRO A 113 -9.84 1.39 11.07
C PRO A 113 -8.78 1.37 9.97
N HIS A 114 -8.79 2.33 9.05
CA HIS A 114 -7.82 2.40 7.96
C HIS A 114 -6.42 2.83 8.42
N PHE A 115 -6.31 3.66 9.47
CA PHE A 115 -5.04 4.01 10.09
C PHE A 115 -4.45 2.79 10.82
N ASP A 116 -5.28 2.21 11.70
CA ASP A 116 -4.84 1.14 12.57
C ASP A 116 -4.42 -0.10 11.77
N ALA A 117 -5.13 -0.44 10.68
CA ALA A 117 -4.79 -1.56 9.83
C ALA A 117 -3.48 -1.35 9.08
N LYS A 118 -3.23 -0.15 8.55
CA LYS A 118 -1.95 0.16 7.89
C LYS A 118 -0.79 0.15 8.88
N GLY A 119 -0.95 0.78 10.04
CA GLY A 119 0.07 0.80 11.08
C GLY A 119 0.35 -0.60 11.64
N GLU A 120 -0.66 -1.46 11.77
CA GLU A 120 -0.51 -2.85 12.16
C GLU A 120 0.27 -3.65 11.09
N ALA A 121 0.02 -3.40 9.82
CA ALA A 121 0.70 -4.07 8.70
C ALA A 121 2.21 -3.73 8.60
N ASP A 122 2.68 -2.66 9.20
CA ASP A 122 4.12 -2.32 9.27
C ASP A 122 4.97 -3.47 9.79
N GLN A 123 4.45 -4.21 10.77
CA GLN A 123 5.15 -5.34 11.35
C GLN A 123 5.43 -6.47 10.35
N VAL A 124 4.59 -6.64 9.33
CA VAL A 124 4.77 -7.69 8.32
C VAL A 124 6.06 -7.45 7.52
N PHE A 125 6.27 -6.21 7.07
CA PHE A 125 7.49 -5.83 6.35
C PHE A 125 8.74 -6.03 7.22
N ARG A 126 8.65 -5.67 8.52
CA ARG A 126 9.76 -5.86 9.48
C ARG A 126 10.05 -7.33 9.73
N GLN A 127 9.03 -8.15 9.98
CA GLN A 127 9.18 -9.60 10.25
C GLN A 127 9.74 -10.37 9.07
N LEU A 128 9.34 -10.01 7.84
CA LEU A 128 9.87 -10.59 6.62
C LEU A 128 11.29 -10.10 6.28
N GLY A 129 11.79 -9.09 6.99
CA GLY A 129 13.10 -8.50 6.73
C GLY A 129 13.20 -7.88 5.34
N VAL A 130 12.12 -7.26 4.86
CA VAL A 130 12.12 -6.50 3.61
C VAL A 130 12.67 -5.10 3.91
N PRO A 131 13.72 -4.63 3.20
CA PRO A 131 14.23 -3.28 3.38
C PRO A 131 13.15 -2.25 3.03
N THR A 132 12.59 -1.57 4.04
CA THR A 132 11.38 -0.77 3.86
C THR A 132 11.52 0.62 4.48
N THR A 133 11.16 1.63 3.70
CA THR A 133 10.83 2.97 4.20
C THR A 133 9.34 3.05 4.50
N PHE A 134 9.00 3.35 5.75
CA PHE A 134 7.62 3.55 6.18
C PHE A 134 7.26 5.01 5.95
N LEU A 135 6.46 5.28 4.90
CA LEU A 135 6.05 6.63 4.51
C LEU A 135 4.70 6.94 5.16
N LEU A 136 4.71 7.78 6.18
CA LEU A 136 3.51 8.26 6.87
C LEU A 136 2.86 9.38 6.04
N THR A 137 1.78 9.06 5.34
CA THR A 137 1.13 9.99 4.39
C THR A 137 0.05 10.87 5.03
N SER A 138 -0.45 10.49 6.16
CA SER A 138 -1.39 11.16 7.08
C SER A 138 -2.67 11.77 6.49
N PHE A 139 -2.62 12.63 5.47
CA PHE A 139 -3.78 13.38 5.01
C PHE A 139 -3.72 13.71 3.52
N TYR A 140 -4.87 13.62 2.82
CA TYR A 140 -4.98 14.05 1.44
C TYR A 140 -5.22 15.55 1.37
N TRP A 141 -4.37 16.29 0.67
CA TRP A 141 -4.52 17.74 0.47
C TRP A 141 -5.83 18.12 -0.21
N ASP A 142 -6.36 17.25 -1.07
CA ASP A 142 -7.63 17.44 -1.75
C ASP A 142 -8.80 17.56 -0.77
N ASN A 143 -8.69 16.98 0.43
CA ASN A 143 -9.69 17.14 1.48
C ASN A 143 -9.79 18.59 2.01
N LEU A 144 -8.76 19.42 1.83
CA LEU A 144 -8.80 20.84 2.20
C LEU A 144 -9.49 21.71 1.14
N ILE A 145 -9.69 21.18 -0.07
CA ILE A 145 -10.23 21.91 -1.22
C ILE A 145 -11.68 21.53 -1.47
N HIS A 146 -12.04 20.26 -1.21
CA HIS A 146 -13.33 19.67 -1.60
C HIS A 146 -14.27 19.33 -0.43
N PHE A 147 -13.87 19.63 0.82
CA PHE A 147 -14.69 19.45 2.03
C PHE A 147 -14.85 20.75 2.81
#